data_b77a4fec4c6f0bcc3d521f71162bbaf8
#
_entry.id   b77a4fec4c6f0bcc3d521f71162bbaf8
#
_cell.length_a   1.000
_cell.length_b   1.000
_cell.length_c   1.000
_cell.angle_alpha   90.00
_cell.angle_beta   90.00
_cell.angle_gamma   90.00
#
_symmetry.space_group_name_H-M   'P 1'
#
loop_
_entity.id
_entity.type
_entity.pdbx_description
1 polymer ?
#
loop_
_entity_poly.entity_id
_entity_poly.type
_entity_poly.pdbx_seq_one_letter_code
_entity_poly.pdbx_strand_id
1 'polypeptide(L)'
;MSWDPAQYLKFGNERLRPALDLLARVPLDVPQLTVDLGCGAGNVTQFIAQRWPQARVTGVDSSVEMLAKARAVLPAASWIESGIGDWQPAAPVDLIYSNAALHWLPGHAQLFPALVAKLTPGGVLAVQMPRNWAAPSHTSIDAALDALGLTPAQRASINAAKLNTPVSEPAHYYDWLKPHAVQIDLWETLYTHVLTGENAVAEWVKGTALIPVMNRLKALVGAGAGGMTAENGLHQRFWVDYCARTNAAYPRRSDGTTLLQFRRLFLVVVKSS
;
A
#
# COMPACT_ATOMS: atom_id res chain seq x y z
N MET A 1 20.76 -21.91 8.29
CA MET A 1 19.34 -22.22 8.57
C MET A 1 18.52 -21.69 7.40
N SER A 2 17.72 -22.54 6.75
CA SER A 2 16.83 -22.07 5.68
C SER A 2 15.76 -21.16 6.28
N TRP A 3 15.61 -19.98 5.74
CA TRP A 3 14.53 -19.06 6.12
C TRP A 3 13.18 -19.70 5.74
N ASP A 4 12.25 -19.79 6.71
CA ASP A 4 10.94 -20.39 6.51
C ASP A 4 9.83 -19.32 6.66
N PRO A 5 9.24 -18.85 5.54
CA PRO A 5 8.15 -17.89 5.57
C PRO A 5 6.92 -18.39 6.33
N ALA A 6 6.65 -19.70 6.32
CA ALA A 6 5.45 -20.25 6.95
C ALA A 6 5.49 -20.14 8.48
N GLN A 7 6.66 -20.14 9.08
CA GLN A 7 6.82 -19.98 10.52
C GLN A 7 6.45 -18.55 10.97
N TYR A 8 6.71 -17.54 10.13
CA TYR A 8 6.42 -16.14 10.42
C TYR A 8 4.95 -15.78 10.18
N LEU A 9 4.27 -16.47 9.26
CA LEU A 9 2.84 -16.28 8.99
C LEU A 9 1.95 -16.68 10.19
N LYS A 10 2.43 -17.50 11.12
CA LYS A 10 1.67 -17.88 12.32
C LYS A 10 1.39 -16.72 13.27
N PHE A 11 2.13 -15.62 13.18
CA PHE A 11 2.06 -14.47 14.08
C PHE A 11 1.79 -13.14 13.34
N GLY A 12 1.68 -13.17 12.01
CA GLY A 12 1.41 -11.99 11.18
C GLY A 12 -0.09 -11.73 11.04
N ASN A 13 -0.49 -10.47 11.19
CA ASN A 13 -1.82 -10.09 10.76
C ASN A 13 -1.90 -10.23 9.22
N GLU A 14 -3.11 -10.29 8.67
CA GLU A 14 -3.39 -10.48 7.23
C GLU A 14 -2.73 -9.44 6.31
N ARG A 15 -2.31 -8.30 6.85
CA ARG A 15 -1.60 -7.23 6.12
C ARG A 15 -0.12 -7.55 5.91
N LEU A 16 0.49 -8.39 6.74
CA LEU A 16 1.89 -8.79 6.63
C LEU A 16 2.11 -9.90 5.59
N ARG A 17 1.13 -10.78 5.41
CA ARG A 17 1.23 -11.92 4.49
C ARG A 17 1.71 -11.54 3.08
N PRO A 18 1.15 -10.52 2.39
CA PRO A 18 1.63 -10.13 1.06
C PRO A 18 3.10 -9.67 1.05
N ALA A 19 3.55 -9.02 2.12
CA ALA A 19 4.94 -8.61 2.23
C ALA A 19 5.87 -9.83 2.32
N LEU A 20 5.50 -10.84 3.08
CA LEU A 20 6.30 -12.07 3.20
C LEU A 20 6.26 -12.90 1.91
N ASP A 21 5.12 -12.96 1.23
CA ASP A 21 4.99 -13.62 -0.08
C ASP A 21 5.90 -12.95 -1.12
N LEU A 22 5.98 -11.61 -1.13
CA LEU A 22 6.92 -10.87 -1.97
C LEU A 22 8.37 -11.16 -1.58
N LEU A 23 8.69 -11.06 -0.28
CA LEU A 23 10.04 -11.27 0.22
C LEU A 23 10.56 -12.67 -0.15
N ALA A 24 9.70 -13.69 -0.08
CA ALA A 24 10.05 -15.07 -0.44
C ALA A 24 10.49 -15.24 -1.91
N ARG A 25 10.03 -14.36 -2.80
CA ARG A 25 10.33 -14.40 -4.24
C ARG A 25 11.58 -13.61 -4.65
N VAL A 26 12.22 -12.88 -3.73
CA VAL A 26 13.45 -12.13 -4.05
C VAL A 26 14.61 -13.11 -4.31
N PRO A 27 15.19 -13.14 -5.54
CA PRO A 27 16.22 -14.10 -5.92
C PRO A 27 17.64 -13.61 -5.58
N LEU A 28 17.87 -13.20 -4.35
CA LEU A 28 19.18 -12.77 -3.85
C LEU A 28 19.64 -13.69 -2.71
N ASP A 29 20.86 -14.18 -2.80
CA ASP A 29 21.46 -15.03 -1.77
C ASP A 29 22.11 -14.19 -0.66
N VAL A 30 23.00 -13.27 -1.02
CA VAL A 30 23.82 -12.49 -0.06
C VAL A 30 23.91 -11.01 -0.48
N PRO A 31 22.79 -10.26 -0.47
CA PRO A 31 22.85 -8.84 -0.73
C PRO A 31 23.62 -8.11 0.37
N GLN A 32 24.35 -7.05 0.02
CA GLN A 32 25.12 -6.23 0.95
C GLN A 32 24.35 -4.97 1.37
N LEU A 33 23.65 -4.35 0.41
CA LEU A 33 22.89 -3.11 0.61
C LEU A 33 21.42 -3.35 0.28
N THR A 34 20.56 -3.29 1.28
CA THR A 34 19.11 -3.48 1.10
C THR A 34 18.35 -2.27 1.60
N VAL A 35 17.33 -1.88 0.85
CA VAL A 35 16.48 -0.72 1.16
C VAL A 35 15.01 -1.15 1.20
N ASP A 36 14.33 -0.84 2.30
CA ASP A 36 12.87 -0.91 2.43
C ASP A 36 12.29 0.47 2.17
N LEU A 37 11.72 0.67 1.00
CA LEU A 37 11.28 1.96 0.49
C LEU A 37 9.78 2.17 0.77
N GLY A 38 9.46 3.13 1.65
CA GLY A 38 8.15 3.28 2.27
C GLY A 38 7.97 2.30 3.44
N CYS A 39 8.98 2.22 4.30
CA CYS A 39 9.11 1.21 5.36
C CYS A 39 8.08 1.34 6.50
N GLY A 40 7.40 2.50 6.63
CA GLY A 40 6.49 2.78 7.72
C GLY A 40 7.15 2.58 9.10
N ALA A 41 6.48 1.85 9.98
CA ALA A 41 6.98 1.54 11.32
C ALA A 41 8.02 0.39 11.37
N GLY A 42 8.59 -0.02 10.24
CA GLY A 42 9.63 -1.04 10.20
C GLY A 42 9.15 -2.49 10.34
N ASN A 43 7.84 -2.74 10.27
CA ASN A 43 7.27 -4.07 10.48
C ASN A 43 7.74 -5.11 9.46
N VAL A 44 8.08 -4.70 8.24
CA VAL A 44 8.62 -5.57 7.20
C VAL A 44 10.13 -5.53 7.19
N THR A 45 10.72 -4.37 7.47
CA THR A 45 12.18 -4.17 7.50
C THR A 45 12.90 -5.18 8.41
N GLN A 46 12.30 -5.55 9.54
CA GLN A 46 12.86 -6.57 10.43
C GLN A 46 12.98 -7.96 9.77
N PHE A 47 12.04 -8.34 8.88
CA PHE A 47 12.10 -9.61 8.16
C PHE A 47 13.16 -9.59 7.06
N ILE A 48 13.40 -8.42 6.43
CA ILE A 48 14.52 -8.21 5.51
C ILE A 48 15.85 -8.44 6.24
N ALA A 49 16.02 -7.82 7.42
CA ALA A 49 17.21 -7.98 8.25
C ALA A 49 17.39 -9.44 8.76
N GLN A 50 16.32 -10.11 9.12
CA GLN A 50 16.36 -11.52 9.53
C GLN A 50 16.75 -12.46 8.39
N ARG A 51 16.25 -12.18 7.16
CA ARG A 51 16.60 -12.99 6.00
C ARG A 51 18.07 -12.86 5.60
N TRP A 52 18.62 -11.64 5.72
CA TRP A 52 20.01 -11.34 5.37
C TRP A 52 20.73 -10.63 6.52
N PRO A 53 21.16 -11.41 7.55
CA PRO A 53 21.75 -10.82 8.76
C PRO A 53 23.06 -10.05 8.51
N GLN A 54 23.72 -10.29 7.38
CA GLN A 54 24.97 -9.61 7.01
C GLN A 54 24.71 -8.33 6.15
N ALA A 55 23.49 -8.13 5.67
CA ALA A 55 23.16 -6.98 4.87
C ALA A 55 23.04 -5.69 5.74
N ARG A 56 23.51 -4.59 5.20
CA ARG A 56 23.16 -3.26 5.72
C ARG A 56 21.76 -2.89 5.27
N VAL A 57 20.81 -2.88 6.21
CA VAL A 57 19.41 -2.58 5.94
C VAL A 57 19.12 -1.11 6.21
N THR A 58 18.50 -0.45 5.25
CA THR A 58 18.04 0.93 5.37
C THR A 58 16.54 1.00 5.15
N GLY A 59 15.80 1.57 6.09
CA GLY A 59 14.38 1.94 5.91
C GLY A 59 14.25 3.40 5.49
N VAL A 60 13.41 3.67 4.51
CA VAL A 60 13.13 5.03 4.01
C VAL A 60 11.63 5.29 4.14
N ASP A 61 11.24 6.37 4.77
CA ASP A 61 9.85 6.84 4.88
C ASP A 61 9.80 8.36 5.02
N SER A 62 8.71 8.99 4.60
CA SER A 62 8.52 10.43 4.74
C SER A 62 7.95 10.83 6.10
N SER A 63 7.49 9.89 6.92
CA SER A 63 6.88 10.13 8.22
C SER A 63 7.89 9.99 9.35
N VAL A 64 8.23 11.12 9.98
CA VAL A 64 9.08 11.15 11.19
C VAL A 64 8.53 10.26 12.30
N GLU A 65 7.19 10.27 12.49
CA GLU A 65 6.52 9.45 13.50
C GLU A 65 6.70 7.95 13.24
N MET A 66 6.54 7.53 11.96
CA MET A 66 6.74 6.13 11.57
C MET A 66 8.20 5.71 11.76
N LEU A 67 9.14 6.54 11.36
CA LEU A 67 10.58 6.28 11.57
C LEU A 67 10.96 6.22 13.06
N ALA A 68 10.31 6.99 13.92
CA ALA A 68 10.54 6.88 15.38
C ALA A 68 10.13 5.50 15.91
N LYS A 69 8.98 4.97 15.45
CA LYS A 69 8.54 3.60 15.78
C LYS A 69 9.48 2.55 15.19
N ALA A 70 9.91 2.75 13.95
CA ALA A 70 10.81 1.83 13.24
C ALA A 70 12.17 1.69 13.94
N ARG A 71 12.74 2.79 14.45
CA ARG A 71 13.99 2.77 15.25
C ARG A 71 13.85 1.95 16.53
N ALA A 72 12.67 1.97 17.14
CA ALA A 72 12.41 1.14 18.32
C ALA A 72 12.29 -0.35 17.99
N VAL A 73 11.74 -0.69 16.80
CA VAL A 73 11.59 -2.08 16.32
C VAL A 73 12.94 -2.68 15.93
N LEU A 74 13.77 -1.94 15.21
CA LEU A 74 15.06 -2.43 14.68
C LEU A 74 16.14 -1.35 14.83
N PRO A 75 16.74 -1.16 16.05
CA PRO A 75 17.75 -0.14 16.30
C PRO A 75 19.03 -0.26 15.45
N ALA A 76 19.33 -1.46 14.97
CA ALA A 76 20.53 -1.74 14.17
C ALA A 76 20.42 -1.30 12.70
N ALA A 77 19.22 -1.01 12.20
CA ALA A 77 19.03 -0.54 10.83
C ALA A 77 19.27 0.97 10.72
N SER A 78 19.58 1.42 9.51
CA SER A 78 19.61 2.84 9.16
C SER A 78 18.21 3.31 8.77
N TRP A 79 17.86 4.56 9.17
CA TRP A 79 16.52 5.12 8.89
C TRP A 79 16.67 6.51 8.30
N ILE A 80 16.12 6.70 7.10
CA ILE A 80 16.21 7.95 6.32
C ILE A 80 14.81 8.55 6.18
N GLU A 81 14.66 9.81 6.57
CA GLU A 81 13.48 10.60 6.29
C GLU A 81 13.58 11.16 4.86
N SER A 82 12.76 10.62 3.96
CA SER A 82 12.68 11.06 2.57
C SER A 82 11.38 10.62 1.93
N GLY A 83 10.86 11.42 1.01
CA GLY A 83 9.88 10.96 0.04
C GLY A 83 10.48 9.92 -0.90
N ILE A 84 9.69 8.93 -1.31
CA ILE A 84 10.16 7.86 -2.19
C ILE A 84 10.66 8.41 -3.54
N GLY A 85 9.97 9.43 -4.08
CA GLY A 85 10.35 10.08 -5.34
C GLY A 85 11.66 10.85 -5.26
N ASP A 86 11.98 11.38 -4.08
CA ASP A 86 13.16 12.23 -3.84
C ASP A 86 14.37 11.43 -3.34
N TRP A 87 14.14 10.21 -2.89
CA TRP A 87 15.19 9.37 -2.33
C TRP A 87 16.27 9.03 -3.35
N GLN A 88 17.52 9.30 -2.96
CA GLN A 88 18.70 8.96 -3.72
C GLN A 88 19.67 8.18 -2.83
N PRO A 89 20.09 6.96 -3.19
CA PRO A 89 21.13 6.25 -2.47
C PRO A 89 22.51 6.86 -2.76
N ALA A 90 23.42 6.81 -1.79
CA ALA A 90 24.80 7.26 -1.94
C ALA A 90 25.61 6.39 -2.92
N ALA A 91 25.20 5.14 -3.12
CA ALA A 91 25.74 4.19 -4.08
C ALA A 91 24.62 3.24 -4.54
N PRO A 92 24.76 2.57 -5.70
CA PRO A 92 23.80 1.54 -6.12
C PRO A 92 23.61 0.48 -5.04
N VAL A 93 22.36 -0.02 -4.90
CA VAL A 93 21.98 -1.00 -3.88
C VAL A 93 21.59 -2.34 -4.51
N ASP A 94 21.68 -3.42 -3.73
CA ASP A 94 21.39 -4.77 -4.25
C ASP A 94 19.89 -5.09 -4.21
N LEU A 95 19.15 -4.50 -3.27
CA LEU A 95 17.72 -4.67 -3.14
C LEU A 95 17.04 -3.35 -2.87
N ILE A 96 16.05 -3.01 -3.69
CA ILE A 96 14.98 -2.08 -3.35
C ILE A 96 13.72 -2.91 -3.14
N TYR A 97 13.25 -2.94 -1.90
CA TYR A 97 12.01 -3.61 -1.51
C TYR A 97 10.96 -2.54 -1.19
N SER A 98 9.71 -2.73 -1.63
CA SER A 98 8.62 -1.80 -1.31
C SER A 98 7.30 -2.55 -1.22
N ASN A 99 6.66 -2.49 -0.05
CA ASN A 99 5.37 -3.13 0.17
C ASN A 99 4.30 -2.11 0.54
N ALA A 100 3.23 -2.06 -0.26
CA ALA A 100 2.07 -1.21 -0.04
C ALA A 100 2.42 0.29 0.14
N ALA A 101 3.42 0.79 -0.62
CA ALA A 101 3.86 2.18 -0.57
C ALA A 101 3.81 2.88 -1.94
N LEU A 102 4.29 2.27 -3.02
CA LEU A 102 4.41 2.95 -4.32
C LEU A 102 3.06 3.33 -4.95
N HIS A 103 1.96 2.67 -4.61
CA HIS A 103 0.63 3.02 -5.09
C HIS A 103 0.13 4.40 -4.61
N TRP A 104 0.84 5.04 -3.68
CA TRP A 104 0.56 6.41 -3.24
C TRP A 104 1.17 7.48 -4.17
N LEU A 105 2.03 7.09 -5.09
CA LEU A 105 2.77 7.99 -5.96
C LEU A 105 2.23 7.99 -7.38
N PRO A 106 2.21 9.12 -8.07
CA PRO A 106 1.93 9.21 -9.49
C PRO A 106 3.15 8.84 -10.34
N GLY A 107 2.96 8.74 -11.66
CA GLY A 107 4.05 8.67 -12.62
C GLY A 107 4.85 7.36 -12.61
N HIS A 108 4.18 6.23 -12.43
CA HIS A 108 4.84 4.91 -12.37
C HIS A 108 5.69 4.60 -13.60
N ALA A 109 5.31 5.09 -14.79
CA ALA A 109 6.08 4.90 -16.02
C ALA A 109 7.52 5.47 -15.94
N GLN A 110 7.72 6.53 -15.18
CA GLN A 110 9.03 7.15 -14.93
C GLN A 110 9.65 6.63 -13.63
N LEU A 111 8.83 6.46 -12.59
CA LEU A 111 9.29 6.07 -11.25
C LEU A 111 9.95 4.68 -11.25
N PHE A 112 9.33 3.67 -11.88
CA PHE A 112 9.83 2.30 -11.81
C PHE A 112 11.16 2.12 -12.53
N PRO A 113 11.37 2.61 -13.77
CA PRO A 113 12.69 2.62 -14.39
C PRO A 113 13.75 3.38 -13.58
N ALA A 114 13.38 4.53 -12.97
CA ALA A 114 14.29 5.29 -12.13
C ALA A 114 14.70 4.52 -10.86
N LEU A 115 13.82 3.71 -10.27
CA LEU A 115 14.17 2.82 -9.16
C LEU A 115 15.13 1.70 -9.61
N VAL A 116 14.87 1.08 -10.76
CA VAL A 116 15.78 0.05 -11.32
C VAL A 116 17.15 0.64 -11.61
N ALA A 117 17.25 1.90 -12.09
CA ALA A 117 18.52 2.56 -12.34
C ALA A 117 19.40 2.66 -11.08
N LYS A 118 18.81 2.74 -9.88
CA LYS A 118 19.53 2.83 -8.59
C LYS A 118 20.07 1.49 -8.08
N LEU A 119 19.79 0.39 -8.76
CA LEU A 119 20.28 -0.94 -8.40
C LEU A 119 21.70 -1.20 -8.94
N THR A 120 22.44 -2.07 -8.27
CA THR A 120 23.63 -2.70 -8.85
C THR A 120 23.25 -3.58 -10.06
N PRO A 121 24.17 -3.90 -10.99
CA PRO A 121 23.96 -4.96 -11.96
C PRO A 121 23.56 -6.27 -11.27
N GLY A 122 22.48 -6.91 -11.71
CA GLY A 122 21.89 -8.07 -11.03
C GLY A 122 21.11 -7.77 -9.74
N GLY A 123 21.07 -6.50 -9.33
CA GLY A 123 20.24 -6.06 -8.19
C GLY A 123 18.76 -6.19 -8.47
N VAL A 124 17.94 -6.21 -7.42
CA VAL A 124 16.51 -6.56 -7.48
C VAL A 124 15.63 -5.41 -7.01
N LEU A 125 14.62 -5.08 -7.81
CA LEU A 125 13.46 -4.30 -7.40
C LEU A 125 12.30 -5.27 -7.07
N ALA A 126 11.86 -5.31 -5.82
CA ALA A 126 10.74 -6.12 -5.37
C ALA A 126 9.61 -5.21 -4.86
N VAL A 127 8.45 -5.26 -5.50
CA VAL A 127 7.32 -4.36 -5.21
C VAL A 127 6.02 -5.13 -5.06
N GLN A 128 5.24 -4.77 -4.05
CA GLN A 128 3.86 -5.18 -3.90
C GLN A 128 2.95 -3.96 -3.75
N MET A 129 1.82 -3.96 -4.46
CA MET A 129 0.83 -2.88 -4.40
C MET A 129 -0.61 -3.44 -4.37
N PRO A 130 -1.54 -2.81 -3.62
CA PRO A 130 -2.96 -3.12 -3.77
C PRO A 130 -3.45 -2.70 -5.16
N ARG A 131 -4.32 -3.52 -5.79
CA ARG A 131 -4.94 -3.23 -7.08
C ARG A 131 -6.45 -3.53 -7.04
N ASN A 132 -7.14 -2.79 -6.18
CA ASN A 132 -8.56 -3.04 -5.85
C ASN A 132 -9.52 -1.96 -6.37
N TRP A 133 -9.07 -1.06 -7.23
CA TRP A 133 -9.84 0.11 -7.64
C TRP A 133 -11.19 -0.22 -8.27
N ALA A 134 -11.30 -1.34 -8.98
CA ALA A 134 -12.53 -1.84 -9.58
C ALA A 134 -13.40 -2.67 -8.62
N ALA A 135 -12.94 -2.94 -7.40
CA ALA A 135 -13.71 -3.72 -6.43
C ALA A 135 -14.85 -2.88 -5.82
N PRO A 136 -15.98 -3.49 -5.44
CA PRO A 136 -17.10 -2.79 -4.83
C PRO A 136 -16.72 -1.95 -3.61
N SER A 137 -15.73 -2.38 -2.82
CA SER A 137 -15.18 -1.62 -1.69
C SER A 137 -14.59 -0.25 -2.08
N HIS A 138 -14.16 -0.06 -3.33
CA HIS A 138 -13.63 1.19 -3.85
C HIS A 138 -14.64 1.94 -4.73
N THR A 139 -15.35 1.26 -5.61
CA THR A 139 -16.37 1.90 -6.46
C THR A 139 -17.55 2.45 -5.66
N SER A 140 -17.88 1.84 -4.52
CA SER A 140 -18.90 2.34 -3.60
C SER A 140 -18.53 3.69 -2.97
N ILE A 141 -17.25 4.08 -2.95
CA ILE A 141 -16.82 5.40 -2.45
C ILE A 141 -17.42 6.50 -3.34
N ASP A 142 -17.26 6.38 -4.66
CA ASP A 142 -17.79 7.36 -5.61
C ASP A 142 -19.31 7.37 -5.60
N ALA A 143 -19.94 6.20 -5.59
CA ALA A 143 -21.39 6.08 -5.53
C ALA A 143 -21.99 6.70 -4.26
N ALA A 144 -21.33 6.54 -3.10
CA ALA A 144 -21.77 7.15 -1.85
C ALA A 144 -21.55 8.68 -1.85
N LEU A 145 -20.47 9.17 -2.46
CA LEU A 145 -20.25 10.61 -2.63
C LEU A 145 -21.29 11.25 -3.56
N ASP A 146 -21.66 10.57 -4.65
CA ASP A 146 -22.66 11.06 -5.60
C ASP A 146 -24.04 11.15 -4.96
N ALA A 147 -24.38 10.29 -4.01
CA ALA A 147 -25.63 10.33 -3.26
C ALA A 147 -25.74 11.49 -2.26
N LEU A 148 -24.65 12.21 -1.97
CA LEU A 148 -24.67 13.32 -1.00
C LEU A 148 -25.27 14.63 -1.55
N GLY A 149 -25.43 14.78 -2.85
CA GLY A 149 -25.87 16.04 -3.47
C GLY A 149 -24.85 17.17 -3.32
N LEU A 150 -23.56 16.85 -3.41
CA LEU A 150 -22.47 17.81 -3.31
C LEU A 150 -22.48 18.80 -4.49
N THR A 151 -22.10 20.06 -4.25
CA THR A 151 -21.81 20.98 -5.35
C THR A 151 -20.61 20.52 -6.17
N PRO A 152 -20.47 20.93 -7.45
CA PRO A 152 -19.31 20.59 -8.28
C PRO A 152 -17.97 20.95 -7.62
N ALA A 153 -17.89 22.11 -6.94
CA ALA A 153 -16.69 22.56 -6.24
C ALA A 153 -16.36 21.66 -5.03
N GLN A 154 -17.35 21.25 -4.26
CA GLN A 154 -17.16 20.31 -3.14
C GLN A 154 -16.69 18.95 -3.65
N ARG A 155 -17.33 18.42 -4.70
CA ARG A 155 -16.94 17.13 -5.31
C ARG A 155 -15.51 17.17 -5.88
N ALA A 156 -15.15 18.25 -6.58
CA ALA A 156 -13.78 18.46 -7.09
C ALA A 156 -12.74 18.49 -5.97
N SER A 157 -13.06 19.17 -4.86
CA SER A 157 -12.21 19.23 -3.67
C SER A 157 -11.96 17.88 -3.01
N ILE A 158 -12.97 16.99 -2.98
CA ILE A 158 -12.83 15.62 -2.47
C ILE A 158 -12.01 14.79 -3.45
N ASN A 159 -12.28 14.91 -4.76
CA ASN A 159 -11.51 14.18 -5.78
C ASN A 159 -10.04 14.55 -5.77
N ALA A 160 -9.70 15.81 -5.54
CA ALA A 160 -8.31 16.26 -5.40
C ALA A 160 -7.61 15.67 -4.14
N ALA A 161 -8.36 15.37 -3.09
CA ALA A 161 -7.84 14.73 -1.89
C ALA A 161 -7.75 13.20 -2.01
N LYS A 162 -8.54 12.58 -2.89
CA LYS A 162 -8.47 11.15 -3.17
C LYS A 162 -7.15 10.83 -3.89
N LEU A 163 -6.64 9.67 -3.61
CA LEU A 163 -5.57 9.11 -4.43
C LEU A 163 -6.14 8.73 -5.79
N ASN A 164 -5.82 9.53 -6.78
CA ASN A 164 -6.34 9.39 -8.14
C ASN A 164 -5.40 8.62 -9.09
N THR A 165 -4.36 7.97 -8.55
CA THR A 165 -3.44 7.20 -9.39
C THR A 165 -3.67 5.72 -9.16
N PRO A 166 -4.55 5.09 -9.93
CA PRO A 166 -4.72 3.66 -9.86
C PRO A 166 -3.41 2.97 -10.27
N VAL A 167 -3.09 1.88 -9.59
CA VAL A 167 -2.04 0.97 -10.04
C VAL A 167 -2.39 0.49 -11.44
N SER A 168 -1.48 0.66 -12.38
CA SER A 168 -1.68 0.33 -13.79
C SER A 168 -1.89 -1.17 -14.01
N GLU A 169 -2.31 -1.55 -15.21
CA GLU A 169 -2.38 -2.95 -15.61
C GLU A 169 -0.98 -3.58 -15.62
N PRO A 170 -0.85 -4.88 -15.27
CA PRO A 170 0.43 -5.57 -15.20
C PRO A 170 1.28 -5.43 -16.46
N ALA A 171 0.65 -5.45 -17.66
CA ALA A 171 1.34 -5.31 -18.94
C ALA A 171 2.14 -3.99 -19.05
N HIS A 172 1.62 -2.88 -18.52
CA HIS A 172 2.33 -1.60 -18.53
C HIS A 172 3.64 -1.66 -17.73
N TYR A 173 3.63 -2.31 -16.55
CA TYR A 173 4.87 -2.49 -15.77
C TYR A 173 5.89 -3.35 -16.51
N TYR A 174 5.44 -4.40 -17.21
CA TYR A 174 6.29 -5.21 -18.05
C TYR A 174 6.96 -4.34 -19.13
N ASP A 175 6.17 -3.55 -19.87
CA ASP A 175 6.66 -2.72 -20.97
C ASP A 175 7.66 -1.67 -20.49
N TRP A 176 7.39 -1.02 -19.34
CA TRP A 176 8.30 -0.01 -18.76
C TRP A 176 9.62 -0.60 -18.26
N LEU A 177 9.60 -1.84 -17.77
CA LEU A 177 10.74 -2.45 -17.10
C LEU A 177 11.57 -3.36 -18.01
N LYS A 178 10.98 -3.91 -19.06
CA LYS A 178 11.66 -4.84 -19.98
C LYS A 178 12.98 -4.30 -20.55
N PRO A 179 13.13 -3.00 -20.91
CA PRO A 179 14.40 -2.47 -21.40
C PRO A 179 15.54 -2.45 -20.37
N HIS A 180 15.22 -2.59 -19.09
CA HIS A 180 16.16 -2.45 -17.97
C HIS A 180 16.42 -3.74 -17.20
N ALA A 181 15.77 -4.84 -17.58
CA ALA A 181 15.74 -6.07 -16.80
C ALA A 181 16.13 -7.31 -17.60
N VAL A 182 16.90 -8.22 -16.98
CA VAL A 182 17.15 -9.57 -17.49
C VAL A 182 16.03 -10.53 -17.13
N GLN A 183 15.37 -10.29 -15.99
CA GLN A 183 14.25 -11.10 -15.52
C GLN A 183 13.17 -10.22 -14.90
N ILE A 184 11.91 -10.54 -15.22
CA ILE A 184 10.73 -9.93 -14.62
C ILE A 184 9.80 -11.07 -14.22
N ASP A 185 9.51 -11.19 -12.91
CA ASP A 185 8.44 -12.00 -12.35
C ASP A 185 7.30 -11.06 -11.95
N LEU A 186 6.14 -11.22 -12.59
CA LEU A 186 5.00 -10.34 -12.47
C LEU A 186 3.74 -11.17 -12.27
N TRP A 187 3.04 -10.99 -11.14
CA TRP A 187 1.83 -11.75 -10.86
C TRP A 187 0.82 -10.97 -10.01
N GLU A 188 -0.39 -11.46 -9.97
CA GLU A 188 -1.42 -11.00 -9.06
C GLU A 188 -1.86 -12.11 -8.11
N THR A 189 -2.16 -11.74 -6.88
CA THR A 189 -2.76 -12.63 -5.89
C THR A 189 -4.06 -12.03 -5.38
N LEU A 190 -5.12 -12.83 -5.36
CA LEU A 190 -6.38 -12.50 -4.73
C LEU A 190 -6.41 -13.09 -3.33
N TYR A 191 -6.21 -12.25 -2.32
CA TYR A 191 -6.33 -12.66 -0.91
C TYR A 191 -7.79 -12.60 -0.48
N THR A 192 -8.26 -13.63 0.21
CA THR A 192 -9.58 -13.61 0.84
C THR A 192 -9.38 -13.40 2.34
N HIS A 193 -9.74 -12.20 2.82
CA HIS A 193 -9.72 -11.88 4.24
C HIS A 193 -11.04 -12.29 4.87
N VAL A 194 -10.98 -12.96 6.03
CA VAL A 194 -12.15 -13.32 6.84
C VAL A 194 -12.31 -12.26 7.91
N LEU A 195 -13.23 -11.32 7.68
CA LEU A 195 -13.47 -10.20 8.57
C LEU A 195 -14.63 -10.49 9.51
N THR A 196 -14.58 -9.93 10.73
CA THR A 196 -15.61 -10.03 11.74
C THR A 196 -16.16 -8.65 12.13
N GLY A 197 -17.33 -8.61 12.71
CA GLY A 197 -17.97 -7.38 13.17
C GLY A 197 -18.98 -6.80 12.18
N GLU A 198 -19.60 -5.71 12.59
CA GLU A 198 -20.51 -4.94 11.75
C GLU A 198 -19.74 -4.07 10.76
N ASN A 199 -20.28 -3.90 9.56
CA ASN A 199 -19.68 -3.08 8.51
C ASN A 199 -18.21 -3.45 8.25
N ALA A 200 -17.85 -4.72 8.37
CA ALA A 200 -16.47 -5.20 8.44
C ALA A 200 -15.59 -4.71 7.27
N VAL A 201 -16.13 -4.68 6.03
CA VAL A 201 -15.42 -4.17 4.85
C VAL A 201 -15.25 -2.67 4.91
N ALA A 202 -16.29 -1.92 5.34
CA ALA A 202 -16.20 -0.47 5.48
C ALA A 202 -15.15 -0.07 6.53
N GLU A 203 -15.12 -0.77 7.68
CA GLU A 203 -14.12 -0.55 8.74
C GLU A 203 -12.69 -0.91 8.26
N TRP A 204 -12.54 -1.95 7.44
CA TRP A 204 -11.25 -2.29 6.84
C TRP A 204 -10.72 -1.16 5.94
N VAL A 205 -11.58 -0.59 5.08
CA VAL A 205 -11.20 0.48 4.13
C VAL A 205 -11.06 1.83 4.82
N LYS A 206 -11.76 2.06 5.94
CA LYS A 206 -11.72 3.29 6.74
C LYS A 206 -10.31 3.68 7.16
N GLY A 207 -9.48 2.71 7.51
CA GLY A 207 -8.09 2.92 7.91
C GLY A 207 -7.11 3.20 6.75
N THR A 208 -7.59 3.28 5.51
CA THR A 208 -6.77 3.46 4.30
C THR A 208 -7.42 4.44 3.31
N ALA A 209 -8.08 3.93 2.28
CA ALA A 209 -8.62 4.74 1.17
C ALA A 209 -9.67 5.77 1.58
N LEU A 210 -10.38 5.56 2.69
CA LEU A 210 -11.38 6.52 3.19
C LEU A 210 -10.79 7.68 3.99
N ILE A 211 -9.56 7.60 4.50
CA ILE A 211 -8.97 8.65 5.34
C ILE A 211 -9.06 10.03 4.67
N PRO A 212 -8.55 10.24 3.45
CA PRO A 212 -8.60 11.55 2.81
C PRO A 212 -10.03 12.01 2.51
N VAL A 213 -10.93 11.10 2.13
CA VAL A 213 -12.35 11.39 1.86
C VAL A 213 -13.04 11.86 3.13
N MET A 214 -12.92 11.10 4.22
CA MET A 214 -13.57 11.41 5.51
C MET A 214 -13.06 12.74 6.09
N ASN A 215 -11.75 12.99 6.01
CA ASN A 215 -11.16 14.24 6.48
C ASN A 215 -11.69 15.44 5.67
N ARG A 216 -11.80 15.29 4.36
CA ARG A 216 -12.33 16.36 3.52
C ARG A 216 -13.81 16.61 3.75
N LEU A 217 -14.62 15.57 3.90
CA LEU A 217 -16.04 15.70 4.23
C LEU A 217 -16.27 16.42 5.57
N LYS A 218 -15.44 16.11 6.59
CA LYS A 218 -15.48 16.82 7.88
C LYS A 218 -15.14 18.30 7.73
N ALA A 219 -14.10 18.62 6.95
CA ALA A 219 -13.66 20.01 6.72
C ALA A 219 -14.71 20.86 5.98
N LEU A 220 -15.49 20.26 5.07
CA LEU A 220 -16.57 20.97 4.35
C LEU A 220 -17.73 21.37 5.27
N VAL A 221 -17.97 20.68 6.37
CA VAL A 221 -19.01 21.06 7.35
C VAL A 221 -18.57 22.24 8.20
N GLY A 222 -17.28 22.38 8.52
CA GLY A 222 -16.74 23.49 9.31
C GLY A 222 -16.69 24.85 8.58
N ALA A 223 -16.77 24.85 7.25
CA ALA A 223 -16.53 26.04 6.43
C ALA A 223 -17.80 26.83 6.01
N GLY A 224 -19.02 26.44 6.38
CA GLY A 224 -20.17 27.16 5.88
C GLY A 224 -21.59 26.64 6.16
N ALA A 225 -21.83 25.93 7.21
CA ALA A 225 -23.16 25.38 7.50
C ALA A 225 -23.80 26.04 8.74
N GLY A 226 -24.57 27.06 8.51
CA GLY A 226 -25.64 27.43 9.44
C GLY A 226 -26.62 26.24 9.53
N GLY A 227 -26.75 25.62 10.71
CA GLY A 227 -27.84 24.72 11.07
C GLY A 227 -27.65 23.20 10.92
N MET A 228 -26.50 22.69 10.49
CA MET A 228 -26.26 21.24 10.50
C MET A 228 -25.64 20.79 11.83
N THR A 229 -26.37 19.97 12.57
CA THR A 229 -25.82 19.29 13.76
C THR A 229 -24.74 18.28 13.36
N ALA A 230 -23.82 17.96 14.28
CA ALA A 230 -22.75 16.97 14.04
C ALA A 230 -23.28 15.61 13.61
N GLU A 231 -24.51 15.25 14.01
CA GLU A 231 -25.16 13.97 13.69
C GLU A 231 -25.65 13.89 12.23
N ASN A 232 -25.90 15.03 11.55
CA ASN A 232 -26.37 15.10 10.16
C ASN A 232 -25.28 15.57 9.19
N GLY A 233 -24.01 15.55 9.62
CA GLY A 233 -22.89 15.99 8.80
C GLY A 233 -22.67 15.14 7.55
N LEU A 234 -22.11 15.75 6.48
CA LEU A 234 -21.82 15.06 5.21
C LEU A 234 -21.04 13.76 5.40
N HIS A 235 -20.08 13.74 6.33
CA HIS A 235 -19.29 12.56 6.61
C HIS A 235 -20.11 11.40 7.22
N GLN A 236 -21.14 11.71 8.04
CA GLN A 236 -22.01 10.70 8.63
C GLN A 236 -22.96 10.12 7.58
N ARG A 237 -23.56 10.97 6.74
CA ARG A 237 -24.40 10.53 5.62
C ARG A 237 -23.61 9.65 4.64
N PHE A 238 -22.39 10.08 4.30
CA PHE A 238 -21.48 9.28 3.49
C PHE A 238 -21.22 7.92 4.12
N TRP A 239 -20.88 7.88 5.42
CA TRP A 239 -20.55 6.65 6.11
C TRP A 239 -21.70 5.66 6.10
N VAL A 240 -22.91 6.12 6.41
CA VAL A 240 -24.13 5.27 6.42
C VAL A 240 -24.40 4.67 5.03
N ASP A 241 -24.37 5.48 3.97
CA ASP A 241 -24.60 5.01 2.60
C ASP A 241 -23.48 4.08 2.13
N TYR A 242 -22.23 4.42 2.42
CA TYR A 242 -21.07 3.56 2.09
C TYR A 242 -21.14 2.20 2.79
N CYS A 243 -21.49 2.16 4.08
CA CYS A 243 -21.71 0.91 4.81
C CYS A 243 -22.83 0.08 4.18
N ALA A 244 -23.94 0.70 3.83
CA ALA A 244 -25.06 -0.02 3.20
C ALA A 244 -24.63 -0.65 1.86
N ARG A 245 -23.90 0.08 1.01
CA ARG A 245 -23.40 -0.43 -0.28
C ARG A 245 -22.39 -1.55 -0.11
N THR A 246 -21.45 -1.39 0.81
CA THR A 246 -20.43 -2.44 1.05
C THR A 246 -21.05 -3.69 1.67
N ASN A 247 -22.03 -3.56 2.59
CA ASN A 247 -22.74 -4.71 3.15
C ASN A 247 -23.57 -5.45 2.10
N ALA A 248 -24.15 -4.73 1.14
CA ALA A 248 -24.87 -5.35 0.01
C ALA A 248 -23.91 -6.11 -0.93
N ALA A 249 -22.73 -5.53 -1.20
CA ALA A 249 -21.71 -6.14 -2.08
C ALA A 249 -20.94 -7.29 -1.41
N TYR A 250 -20.80 -7.26 -0.09
CA TYR A 250 -20.10 -8.25 0.73
C TYR A 250 -21.00 -8.72 1.86
N PRO A 251 -21.97 -9.60 1.57
CA PRO A 251 -22.98 -10.01 2.55
C PRO A 251 -22.32 -10.79 3.70
N ARG A 252 -22.85 -10.54 4.91
CA ARG A 252 -22.47 -11.28 6.11
C ARG A 252 -22.95 -12.71 6.02
N ARG A 253 -22.10 -13.66 6.34
CA ARG A 253 -22.39 -15.10 6.34
C ARG A 253 -23.15 -15.53 7.61
N SER A 254 -23.66 -16.76 7.61
CA SER A 254 -24.40 -17.32 8.75
C SER A 254 -23.57 -17.48 10.02
N ASP A 255 -22.23 -17.60 9.87
CA ASP A 255 -21.28 -17.66 10.99
C ASP A 255 -20.86 -16.27 11.52
N GLY A 256 -21.46 -15.20 10.98
CA GLY A 256 -21.16 -13.82 11.36
C GLY A 256 -19.92 -13.23 10.70
N THR A 257 -19.25 -13.94 9.80
CA THR A 257 -18.08 -13.43 9.07
C THR A 257 -18.47 -12.75 7.76
N THR A 258 -17.56 -11.94 7.22
CA THR A 258 -17.64 -11.32 5.88
C THR A 258 -16.35 -11.59 5.13
N LEU A 259 -16.44 -12.08 3.90
CA LEU A 259 -15.27 -12.36 3.06
C LEU A 259 -14.95 -11.14 2.20
N LEU A 260 -13.75 -10.58 2.38
CA LEU A 260 -13.22 -9.51 1.56
C LEU A 260 -12.14 -10.07 0.64
N GLN A 261 -12.44 -10.10 -0.66
CA GLN A 261 -11.42 -10.38 -1.67
C GLN A 261 -10.60 -9.12 -1.95
N PHE A 262 -9.28 -9.25 -1.82
CA PHE A 262 -8.36 -8.13 -1.95
C PHE A 262 -7.24 -8.49 -2.93
N ARG A 263 -7.28 -7.88 -4.13
CA ARG A 263 -6.30 -8.10 -5.19
C ARG A 263 -5.03 -7.30 -4.94
N ARG A 264 -3.89 -7.93 -5.14
CA ARG A 264 -2.57 -7.31 -5.03
C ARG A 264 -1.71 -7.67 -6.24
N LEU A 265 -0.99 -6.68 -6.75
CA LEU A 265 0.01 -6.81 -7.80
C LEU A 265 1.39 -6.96 -7.17
N PHE A 266 2.19 -7.85 -7.72
CA PHE A 266 3.56 -8.15 -7.32
C PHE A 266 4.50 -8.06 -8.51
N LEU A 267 5.69 -7.52 -8.28
CA LEU A 267 6.77 -7.44 -9.25
C LEU A 267 8.10 -7.79 -8.57
N VAL A 268 8.86 -8.66 -9.21
CA VAL A 268 10.27 -8.91 -8.86
C VAL A 268 11.07 -8.77 -10.16
N VAL A 269 11.96 -7.78 -10.19
CA VAL A 269 12.68 -7.37 -11.39
C VAL A 269 14.16 -7.43 -11.10
N VAL A 270 14.91 -8.20 -11.89
CA VAL A 270 16.37 -8.29 -11.83
C VAL A 270 16.95 -7.36 -12.88
N LYS A 271 17.76 -6.37 -12.45
CA LYS A 271 18.39 -5.40 -13.34
C LYS A 271 19.38 -6.08 -14.29
N SER A 272 19.41 -5.64 -15.54
CA SER A 272 20.43 -6.01 -16.51
C SER A 272 21.83 -5.52 -16.09
N SER A 273 22.83 -6.15 -16.66
CA SER A 273 24.24 -5.76 -16.48
C SER A 273 24.54 -4.39 -17.05
#